data_3996a66a0dd0f64c04a3a4d3893e14ca
#
_entry.id   3996a66a0dd0f64c04a3a4d3893e14ca
#
_cell.length_a   1.000
_cell.length_b   1.000
_cell.length_c   1.000
_cell.angle_alpha   90.00
_cell.angle_beta   90.00
_cell.angle_gamma   90.00
#
_symmetry.space_group_name_H-M   'P 1'
#
loop_
_entity.id
_entity.type
_entity.pdbx_description
1 polymer ?
#
loop_
_entity_poly.entity_id
_entity_poly.type
_entity_poly.pdbx_seq_one_letter_code
_entity_poly.pdbx_strand_id
1 'polypeptide(L)'
;MKLIRPIINAAAYSLLIALCAIVSSDWKISLLLWGVFFIECLILFIGNDHANKYFWTWDFNYLFPKWSKTGDVWIIVLGIILMSTGLVMFRMYLEDPDFGVPLYLIIPQGLVGAFLARYGYLKNAPKDPIAYEEAKKKEEYDDTYVVVAEVKDGSSAHIIKDHLEANGINVLIYGES
;
A
#
# COMPACT_ATOMS: atom_id res chain seq x y z
N MET A 1 1.88 -15.00 15.25
CA MET A 1 2.59 -13.96 14.46
C MET A 1 1.69 -13.15 13.50
N LYS A 2 0.49 -13.60 13.09
CA LYS A 2 -0.36 -12.87 12.11
C LYS A 2 -0.89 -11.50 12.57
N LEU A 3 -0.97 -11.24 13.88
CA LEU A 3 -1.50 -9.96 14.42
C LEU A 3 -0.43 -8.91 14.73
N ILE A 4 0.82 -9.30 14.91
CA ILE A 4 1.90 -8.38 15.32
C ILE A 4 2.22 -7.38 14.19
N ARG A 5 2.30 -7.84 12.96
CA ARG A 5 2.67 -7.02 11.80
C ARG A 5 1.64 -5.90 11.51
N PRO A 6 0.32 -6.16 11.48
CA PRO A 6 -0.69 -5.11 11.38
C PRO A 6 -0.59 -4.04 12.46
N ILE A 7 -0.32 -4.44 13.71
CA ILE A 7 -0.18 -3.51 14.85
C ILE A 7 1.04 -2.61 14.67
N ILE A 8 2.18 -3.18 14.29
CA ILE A 8 3.42 -2.41 14.04
C ILE A 8 3.20 -1.44 12.88
N ASN A 9 2.60 -1.88 11.78
CA ASN A 9 2.33 -1.03 10.63
C ASN A 9 1.36 0.11 10.98
N ALA A 10 0.28 -0.18 11.70
CA ALA A 10 -0.67 0.83 12.16
C ALA A 10 0.00 1.84 13.10
N ALA A 11 0.82 1.37 14.05
CA ALA A 11 1.54 2.25 14.97
C ALA A 11 2.53 3.16 14.23
N ALA A 12 3.34 2.60 13.34
CA ALA A 12 4.34 3.36 12.61
C ALA A 12 3.69 4.38 11.65
N TYR A 13 2.64 3.98 10.95
CA TYR A 13 1.93 4.88 10.02
C TYR A 13 1.19 5.99 10.77
N SER A 14 0.47 5.65 11.84
CA SER A 14 -0.22 6.64 12.66
C SER A 14 0.75 7.61 13.30
N LEU A 15 1.93 7.15 13.74
CA LEU A 15 2.96 8.01 14.29
C LEU A 15 3.53 8.96 13.25
N LEU A 16 3.79 8.47 12.04
CA LEU A 16 4.36 9.28 10.95
C LEU A 16 3.41 10.41 10.52
N ILE A 17 2.11 10.12 10.43
CA ILE A 17 1.11 11.14 10.13
C ILE A 17 0.84 12.05 11.33
N ALA A 18 0.85 11.50 12.55
CA ALA A 18 0.70 12.29 13.77
C ALA A 18 1.81 13.36 13.90
N LEU A 19 3.04 13.03 13.55
CA LEU A 19 4.14 13.99 13.53
C LEU A 19 3.92 15.13 12.52
N CYS A 20 3.22 14.87 11.41
CA CYS A 20 3.01 15.85 10.37
C CYS A 20 1.71 16.68 10.56
N ALA A 21 0.64 16.08 11.10
CA ALA A 21 -0.70 16.67 11.05
C ALA A 21 -1.35 16.92 12.42
N ILE A 22 -0.88 16.30 13.50
CA ILE A 22 -1.57 16.24 14.79
C ILE A 22 -0.84 17.02 15.89
N VAL A 23 0.20 17.77 15.57
CA VAL A 23 0.92 18.58 16.56
C VAL A 23 -0.03 19.67 17.10
N SER A 24 -0.62 19.38 18.26
CA SER A 24 -1.37 20.35 19.07
C SER A 24 -0.48 20.90 20.17
N SER A 25 -0.80 22.11 20.64
CA SER A 25 -0.14 22.69 21.83
C SER A 25 -0.42 21.89 23.10
N ASP A 26 -1.51 21.11 23.14
CA ASP A 26 -1.87 20.22 24.24
C ASP A 26 -1.52 18.77 23.92
N TRP A 27 -0.58 18.20 24.68
CA TRP A 27 -0.13 16.82 24.52
C TRP A 27 -1.25 15.79 24.75
N LYS A 28 -2.28 16.10 25.58
CA LYS A 28 -3.42 15.21 25.83
C LYS A 28 -4.29 15.10 24.59
N ILE A 29 -4.54 16.21 23.93
CA ILE A 29 -5.27 16.26 22.66
C ILE A 29 -4.49 15.48 21.60
N SER A 30 -3.18 15.71 21.49
CA SER A 30 -2.31 14.99 20.56
C SER A 30 -2.33 13.47 20.77
N LEU A 31 -2.29 13.03 22.04
CA LEU A 31 -2.35 11.59 22.36
C LEU A 31 -3.69 10.97 21.99
N LEU A 32 -4.79 11.70 22.22
CA LEU A 32 -6.14 11.23 21.93
C LEU A 32 -6.38 11.14 20.41
N LEU A 33 -5.94 12.15 19.66
CA LEU A 33 -5.97 12.14 18.19
C LEU A 33 -5.13 11.00 17.61
N TRP A 34 -3.92 10.79 18.16
CA TRP A 34 -3.09 9.66 17.75
C TRP A 34 -3.78 8.33 18.01
N GLY A 35 -4.42 8.15 19.18
CA GLY A 35 -5.15 6.93 19.52
C GLY A 35 -6.30 6.64 18.56
N VAL A 36 -7.11 7.64 18.21
CA VAL A 36 -8.21 7.50 17.24
C VAL A 36 -7.64 7.11 15.87
N PHE A 37 -6.64 7.83 15.40
CA PHE A 37 -6.05 7.55 14.09
C PHE A 37 -5.33 6.19 14.05
N PHE A 38 -4.73 5.75 15.17
CA PHE A 38 -4.16 4.41 15.30
C PHE A 38 -5.23 3.32 15.12
N ILE A 39 -6.42 3.51 15.71
CA ILE A 39 -7.54 2.57 15.54
C ILE A 39 -7.99 2.52 14.07
N GLU A 40 -8.12 3.66 13.40
CA GLU A 40 -8.46 3.73 11.99
C GLU A 40 -7.42 3.01 11.10
N CYS A 41 -6.14 3.25 11.37
CA CYS A 41 -5.05 2.54 10.70
C CYS A 41 -5.07 1.03 11.00
N LEU A 42 -5.37 0.64 12.23
CA LEU A 42 -5.48 -0.76 12.59
C LEU A 42 -6.60 -1.46 11.81
N ILE A 43 -7.75 -0.81 11.64
CA ILE A 43 -8.83 -1.31 10.78
C ILE A 43 -8.34 -1.53 9.35
N LEU A 44 -7.53 -0.62 8.80
CA LEU A 44 -6.98 -0.73 7.45
C LEU A 44 -6.06 -1.94 7.30
N PHE A 45 -5.20 -2.21 8.29
CA PHE A 45 -4.17 -3.24 8.20
C PHE A 45 -4.62 -4.63 8.68
N ILE A 46 -5.58 -4.74 9.62
CA ILE A 46 -6.07 -6.04 10.11
C ILE A 46 -6.65 -6.86 8.97
N GLY A 47 -6.12 -8.09 8.79
CA GLY A 47 -6.58 -9.03 7.77
C GLY A 47 -6.33 -8.57 6.33
N ASN A 48 -5.45 -7.59 6.13
CA ASN A 48 -5.02 -7.14 4.82
C ASN A 48 -3.54 -7.49 4.62
N ASP A 49 -3.27 -8.74 4.27
CA ASP A 49 -1.91 -9.25 4.11
C ASP A 49 -1.14 -8.53 3.00
N HIS A 50 -1.84 -8.10 1.94
CA HIS A 50 -1.24 -7.33 0.85
C HIS A 50 -0.77 -5.95 1.34
N ALA A 51 -1.63 -5.18 2.00
CA ALA A 51 -1.24 -3.88 2.56
C ALA A 51 -0.10 -4.04 3.59
N ASN A 52 -0.14 -5.08 4.44
CA ASN A 52 0.91 -5.35 5.42
C ASN A 52 2.27 -5.71 4.80
N LYS A 53 2.27 -6.33 3.62
CA LYS A 53 3.50 -6.74 2.93
C LYS A 53 4.11 -5.59 2.14
N TYR A 54 3.28 -4.85 1.40
CA TYR A 54 3.76 -3.90 0.38
C TYR A 54 3.62 -2.43 0.78
N PHE A 55 2.96 -2.10 1.87
CA PHE A 55 2.75 -0.73 2.29
C PHE A 55 4.06 0.08 2.39
N TRP A 56 5.13 -0.54 2.87
CA TRP A 56 6.43 0.11 3.06
C TRP A 56 7.29 0.21 1.80
N THR A 57 6.87 -0.43 0.71
CA THR A 57 7.63 -0.35 -0.54
C THR A 57 7.49 1.00 -1.23
N TRP A 58 6.47 1.79 -0.88
CA TRP A 58 6.09 3.03 -1.55
C TRP A 58 5.89 2.88 -3.06
N ASP A 59 5.82 1.65 -3.55
CA ASP A 59 5.55 1.35 -4.94
C ASP A 59 4.04 1.32 -5.16
N PHE A 60 3.52 2.37 -5.80
CA PHE A 60 2.09 2.49 -6.10
C PHE A 60 1.56 1.34 -6.95
N ASN A 61 2.38 0.77 -7.82
CA ASN A 61 1.98 -0.37 -8.64
C ASN A 61 1.77 -1.63 -7.79
N TYR A 62 2.54 -1.82 -6.71
CA TYR A 62 2.32 -2.90 -5.76
C TYR A 62 1.11 -2.64 -4.85
N LEU A 63 0.93 -1.41 -4.41
CA LEU A 63 -0.20 -1.04 -3.56
C LEU A 63 -1.52 -1.09 -4.33
N PHE A 64 -1.50 -0.69 -5.60
CA PHE A 64 -2.67 -0.55 -6.45
C PHE A 64 -2.46 -1.18 -7.84
N PRO A 65 -2.31 -2.52 -7.93
CA PRO A 65 -1.98 -3.20 -9.18
C PRO A 65 -3.00 -3.00 -10.30
N LYS A 66 -4.21 -2.57 -9.97
CA LYS A 66 -5.29 -2.30 -10.91
C LYS A 66 -5.65 -0.82 -11.03
N TRP A 67 -4.77 0.06 -10.55
CA TRP A 67 -5.01 1.51 -10.51
C TRP A 67 -5.52 2.07 -11.85
N SER A 68 -4.97 1.63 -12.96
CA SER A 68 -5.32 2.15 -14.28
C SER A 68 -6.63 1.62 -14.85
N LYS A 69 -7.21 0.57 -14.27
CA LYS A 69 -8.32 -0.18 -14.90
C LYS A 69 -9.66 -0.12 -14.18
N THR A 70 -9.74 0.40 -12.95
CA THR A 70 -10.97 0.32 -12.16
C THR A 70 -11.26 1.60 -11.40
N GLY A 71 -12.55 2.02 -11.40
CA GLY A 71 -13.04 3.12 -10.55
C GLY A 71 -12.98 2.84 -9.04
N ASP A 72 -12.50 1.67 -8.63
CA ASP A 72 -12.43 1.23 -7.24
C ASP A 72 -11.38 1.99 -6.42
N VAL A 73 -10.41 2.60 -7.09
CA VAL A 73 -9.43 3.50 -6.48
C VAL A 73 -10.11 4.70 -5.82
N TRP A 74 -11.18 5.19 -6.41
CA TRP A 74 -11.93 6.30 -5.83
C TRP A 74 -12.54 5.97 -4.47
N ILE A 75 -12.86 4.70 -4.22
CA ILE A 75 -13.34 4.22 -2.92
C ILE A 75 -12.23 4.37 -1.88
N ILE A 76 -10.98 4.05 -2.23
CA ILE A 76 -9.84 4.22 -1.34
C ILE A 76 -9.59 5.70 -1.08
N VAL A 77 -9.56 6.51 -2.12
CA VAL A 77 -9.36 7.96 -2.01
C VAL A 77 -10.44 8.59 -1.15
N LEU A 78 -11.71 8.24 -1.39
CA LEU A 78 -12.84 8.70 -0.59
C LEU A 78 -12.69 8.28 0.87
N GLY A 79 -12.30 7.03 1.11
CA GLY A 79 -12.05 6.51 2.45
C GLY A 79 -10.97 7.31 3.19
N ILE A 80 -9.85 7.59 2.53
CA ILE A 80 -8.74 8.38 3.09
C ILE A 80 -9.20 9.82 3.37
N ILE A 81 -9.97 10.43 2.47
CA ILE A 81 -10.52 11.79 2.67
C ILE A 81 -11.43 11.82 3.90
N LEU A 82 -12.33 10.83 4.04
CA LEU A 82 -13.23 10.76 5.18
C LEU A 82 -12.49 10.54 6.51
N MET A 83 -11.45 9.68 6.53
CA MET A 83 -10.58 9.53 7.69
C MET A 83 -9.92 10.85 8.06
N SER A 84 -9.28 11.50 7.10
CA SER A 84 -8.55 12.76 7.34
C SER A 84 -9.47 13.90 7.79
N THR A 85 -10.62 14.05 7.13
CA THR A 85 -11.59 15.09 7.52
C THR A 85 -12.24 14.81 8.86
N GLY A 86 -12.52 13.54 9.18
CA GLY A 86 -13.01 13.13 10.50
C GLY A 86 -12.01 13.49 11.60
N LEU A 87 -10.72 13.24 11.37
CA LEU A 87 -9.66 13.55 12.32
C LEU A 87 -9.51 15.06 12.54
N VAL A 88 -9.56 15.86 11.46
CA VAL A 88 -9.51 17.32 11.55
C VAL A 88 -10.71 17.87 12.33
N MET A 89 -11.92 17.39 12.03
CA MET A 89 -13.13 17.79 12.77
C MET A 89 -13.07 17.38 14.24
N PHE A 90 -12.52 16.21 14.53
CA PHE A 90 -12.35 15.75 15.90
C PHE A 90 -11.37 16.64 16.67
N ARG A 91 -10.28 17.04 16.04
CA ARG A 91 -9.35 18.03 16.60
C ARG A 91 -10.06 19.34 16.90
N MET A 92 -10.80 19.90 15.94
CA MET A 92 -11.53 21.16 16.12
C MET A 92 -12.53 21.07 17.28
N TYR A 93 -13.24 19.94 17.40
CA TYR A 93 -14.15 19.70 18.51
C TYR A 93 -13.43 19.63 19.86
N LEU A 94 -12.21 19.08 19.93
CA LEU A 94 -11.44 19.01 21.18
C LEU A 94 -10.85 20.35 21.59
N GLU A 95 -10.52 21.21 20.60
CA GLU A 95 -9.98 22.56 20.83
C GLU A 95 -11.11 23.56 21.14
N ASP A 96 -12.28 23.36 20.51
CA ASP A 96 -13.49 24.23 20.69
C ASP A 96 -14.74 23.32 20.75
N PRO A 97 -15.25 23.01 21.97
CA PRO A 97 -16.49 22.23 22.14
C PRO A 97 -17.74 22.86 21.50
N ASP A 98 -17.71 24.16 21.25
CA ASP A 98 -18.82 24.90 20.60
C ASP A 98 -18.74 24.87 19.06
N PHE A 99 -17.82 24.09 18.50
CA PHE A 99 -17.60 23.93 17.06
C PHE A 99 -18.86 23.56 16.24
N GLY A 100 -19.95 23.20 16.90
CA GLY A 100 -21.27 23.02 16.28
C GLY A 100 -21.47 21.65 15.56
N VAL A 101 -20.43 20.84 15.41
CA VAL A 101 -20.58 19.49 14.87
C VAL A 101 -20.54 18.48 16.02
N PRO A 102 -21.58 17.69 16.22
CA PRO A 102 -21.65 16.77 17.35
C PRO A 102 -20.70 15.55 17.14
N LEU A 103 -20.12 15.09 18.25
CA LEU A 103 -19.14 13.99 18.27
C LEU A 103 -19.67 12.70 17.64
N TYR A 104 -20.98 12.43 17.78
CA TYR A 104 -21.60 11.23 17.19
C TYR A 104 -21.65 11.24 15.66
N LEU A 105 -21.36 12.35 14.99
CA LEU A 105 -21.17 12.41 13.54
C LEU A 105 -19.70 12.31 13.15
N ILE A 106 -18.80 12.88 13.95
CA ILE A 106 -17.37 12.94 13.68
C ILE A 106 -16.72 11.56 13.75
N ILE A 107 -16.96 10.82 14.85
CA ILE A 107 -16.33 9.49 15.05
C ILE A 107 -16.75 8.48 13.98
N PRO A 108 -18.07 8.32 13.67
CA PRO A 108 -18.46 7.38 12.60
C PRO A 108 -17.91 7.77 11.24
N GLN A 109 -17.71 9.03 10.93
CA GLN A 109 -17.15 9.47 9.66
C GLN A 109 -15.75 8.91 9.46
N GLY A 110 -14.84 9.03 10.44
CA GLY A 110 -13.50 8.50 10.37
C GLY A 110 -13.49 6.97 10.24
N LEU A 111 -14.31 6.27 11.05
CA LEU A 111 -14.44 4.82 10.99
C LEU A 111 -14.99 4.34 9.64
N VAL A 112 -16.02 4.97 9.10
CA VAL A 112 -16.56 4.68 7.76
C VAL A 112 -15.48 4.88 6.71
N GLY A 113 -14.70 5.95 6.82
CA GLY A 113 -13.55 6.20 5.96
C GLY A 113 -12.54 5.05 5.99
N ALA A 114 -12.16 4.56 7.18
CA ALA A 114 -11.24 3.44 7.35
C ALA A 114 -11.78 2.14 6.73
N PHE A 115 -13.05 1.84 6.92
CA PHE A 115 -13.69 0.67 6.31
C PHE A 115 -13.77 0.78 4.78
N LEU A 116 -14.08 1.94 4.23
CA LEU A 116 -14.10 2.16 2.78
C LEU A 116 -12.70 2.02 2.18
N ALA A 117 -11.68 2.63 2.79
CA ALA A 117 -10.31 2.50 2.36
C ALA A 117 -9.88 1.03 2.37
N ARG A 118 -10.16 0.30 3.46
CA ARG A 118 -9.90 -1.13 3.57
C ARG A 118 -10.59 -1.94 2.47
N TYR A 119 -11.88 -1.70 2.27
CA TYR A 119 -12.66 -2.40 1.23
C TYR A 119 -12.06 -2.19 -0.15
N GLY A 120 -11.73 -0.94 -0.49
CA GLY A 120 -11.06 -0.61 -1.74
C GLY A 120 -9.71 -1.31 -1.89
N TYR A 121 -8.89 -1.35 -0.83
CA TYR A 121 -7.63 -2.08 -0.83
C TYR A 121 -7.80 -3.57 -1.07
N LEU A 122 -8.71 -4.23 -0.35
CA LEU A 122 -8.97 -5.65 -0.51
C LEU A 122 -9.49 -6.00 -1.91
N LYS A 123 -10.32 -5.12 -2.48
CA LYS A 123 -10.86 -5.30 -3.83
C LYS A 123 -9.79 -5.12 -4.92
N ASN A 124 -8.80 -4.25 -4.69
CA ASN A 124 -7.70 -4.00 -5.61
C ASN A 124 -6.50 -4.94 -5.40
N ALA A 125 -6.42 -5.66 -4.27
CA ALA A 125 -5.35 -6.61 -4.02
C ALA A 125 -5.33 -7.69 -5.11
N PRO A 126 -4.15 -8.11 -5.58
CA PRO A 126 -4.05 -9.23 -6.52
C PRO A 126 -4.55 -10.51 -5.84
N LYS A 127 -5.31 -11.31 -6.58
CA LYS A 127 -5.84 -12.59 -6.09
C LYS A 127 -4.72 -13.58 -5.78
N ASP A 128 -3.68 -13.55 -6.58
CA ASP A 128 -2.45 -14.32 -6.40
C ASP A 128 -1.24 -13.36 -6.37
N PRO A 129 -0.71 -13.07 -5.18
CA PRO A 129 0.44 -12.18 -5.04
C PRO A 129 1.71 -12.73 -5.69
N ILE A 130 1.87 -14.07 -5.74
CA ILE A 130 3.06 -14.71 -6.32
C ILE A 130 3.03 -14.55 -7.82
N ALA A 131 1.93 -14.93 -8.46
CA ALA A 131 1.76 -14.75 -9.90
C ALA A 131 1.85 -13.28 -10.34
N TYR A 132 1.42 -12.35 -9.48
CA TYR A 132 1.58 -10.92 -9.75
C TYR A 132 3.04 -10.47 -9.70
N GLU A 133 3.82 -10.94 -8.71
CA GLU A 133 5.26 -10.65 -8.61
C GLU A 133 6.04 -11.22 -9.79
N GLU A 134 5.69 -12.45 -10.21
CA GLU A 134 6.30 -13.09 -11.38
C GLU A 134 5.98 -12.34 -12.68
N ALA A 135 4.72 -11.96 -12.87
CA ALA A 135 4.31 -11.16 -14.03
C ALA A 135 5.01 -9.79 -14.07
N LYS A 136 5.14 -9.11 -12.92
CA LYS A 136 5.85 -7.83 -12.85
C LYS A 136 7.34 -7.98 -13.12
N LYS A 137 7.99 -9.02 -12.60
CA LYS A 137 9.39 -9.31 -12.91
C LYS A 137 9.57 -9.56 -14.41
N LYS A 138 8.60 -10.23 -15.03
CA LYS A 138 8.64 -10.49 -16.46
C LYS A 138 8.49 -9.19 -17.27
N GLU A 139 7.57 -8.31 -16.91
CA GLU A 139 7.43 -6.99 -17.56
C GLU A 139 8.70 -6.14 -17.42
N GLU A 140 9.29 -6.09 -16.22
CA GLU A 140 10.55 -5.36 -15.97
C GLU A 140 11.71 -5.93 -16.78
N TYR A 141 11.69 -7.24 -17.03
CA TYR A 141 12.66 -7.94 -17.85
C TYR A 141 12.48 -7.60 -19.34
N ASP A 142 11.24 -7.64 -19.84
CA ASP A 142 10.92 -7.36 -21.23
C ASP A 142 11.27 -5.90 -21.63
N ASP A 143 11.16 -4.94 -20.69
CA ASP A 143 11.51 -3.55 -20.92
C ASP A 143 13.04 -3.28 -20.94
N THR A 144 13.82 -4.14 -20.29
CA THR A 144 15.27 -3.95 -20.12
C THR A 144 16.09 -4.79 -21.09
N TYR A 145 15.55 -5.89 -21.57
CA TYR A 145 16.26 -6.84 -22.42
C TYR A 145 15.59 -7.06 -23.76
N VAL A 146 16.41 -7.12 -24.81
CA VAL A 146 15.94 -7.46 -26.16
C VAL A 146 16.10 -8.96 -26.35
N VAL A 147 15.07 -9.66 -26.82
CA VAL A 147 15.16 -11.07 -27.20
C VAL A 147 16.08 -11.20 -28.40
N VAL A 148 17.24 -11.83 -28.21
CA VAL A 148 18.26 -11.98 -29.23
C VAL A 148 18.08 -13.33 -29.96
N ALA A 149 17.67 -14.38 -29.24
CA ALA A 149 17.46 -15.71 -29.81
C ALA A 149 16.47 -16.51 -28.96
N GLU A 150 15.65 -17.32 -29.64
CA GLU A 150 14.83 -18.36 -29.01
C GLU A 150 15.38 -19.71 -29.39
N VAL A 151 15.71 -20.52 -28.40
CA VAL A 151 16.24 -21.88 -28.60
C VAL A 151 15.40 -22.89 -27.85
N LYS A 152 15.33 -24.13 -28.39
CA LYS A 152 14.48 -25.20 -27.84
C LYS A 152 15.17 -26.06 -26.77
N ASP A 153 16.45 -25.90 -26.60
CA ASP A 153 17.23 -26.68 -25.64
C ASP A 153 18.20 -25.79 -24.85
N GLY A 154 18.41 -26.12 -23.59
CA GLY A 154 19.27 -25.37 -22.67
C GLY A 154 20.74 -25.37 -23.11
N SER A 155 21.23 -26.42 -23.73
CA SER A 155 22.64 -26.51 -24.18
C SER A 155 22.94 -25.46 -25.23
N SER A 156 22.06 -25.30 -26.22
CA SER A 156 22.18 -24.24 -27.23
C SER A 156 22.07 -22.87 -26.65
N ALA A 157 21.19 -22.67 -25.63
CA ALA A 157 21.05 -21.40 -24.93
C ALA A 157 22.36 -21.00 -24.24
N HIS A 158 23.04 -21.92 -23.56
CA HIS A 158 24.32 -21.67 -22.90
C HIS A 158 25.41 -21.31 -23.89
N ILE A 159 25.51 -22.02 -25.02
CA ILE A 159 26.50 -21.73 -26.07
C ILE A 159 26.32 -20.32 -26.63
N ILE A 160 25.07 -19.92 -26.89
CA ILE A 160 24.75 -18.56 -27.38
C ILE A 160 25.12 -17.55 -26.32
N LYS A 161 24.75 -17.76 -25.06
CA LYS A 161 25.09 -16.91 -23.95
C LYS A 161 26.59 -16.69 -23.85
N ASP A 162 27.38 -17.78 -23.78
CA ASP A 162 28.82 -17.69 -23.66
C ASP A 162 29.50 -16.93 -24.84
N HIS A 163 28.93 -17.10 -26.03
CA HIS A 163 29.41 -16.36 -27.21
C HIS A 163 29.11 -14.85 -27.14
N LEU A 164 27.93 -14.50 -26.69
CA LEU A 164 27.53 -13.08 -26.54
C LEU A 164 28.28 -12.41 -25.39
N GLU A 165 28.46 -13.10 -24.27
CA GLU A 165 29.22 -12.58 -23.12
C GLU A 165 30.71 -12.39 -23.47
N ALA A 166 31.29 -13.28 -24.27
CA ALA A 166 32.66 -13.16 -24.79
C ALA A 166 32.83 -11.90 -25.67
N ASN A 167 31.73 -11.39 -26.23
CA ASN A 167 31.67 -10.12 -26.99
C ASN A 167 31.21 -8.91 -26.17
N GLY A 168 31.14 -9.04 -24.83
CA GLY A 168 30.80 -7.94 -23.92
C GLY A 168 29.30 -7.64 -23.83
N ILE A 169 28.43 -8.54 -24.29
CA ILE A 169 26.98 -8.40 -24.23
C ILE A 169 26.48 -9.21 -23.03
N ASN A 170 25.87 -8.53 -22.04
CA ASN A 170 25.24 -9.22 -20.91
C ASN A 170 24.00 -9.97 -21.39
N VAL A 171 23.96 -11.28 -21.13
CA VAL A 171 22.89 -12.17 -21.58
C VAL A 171 22.28 -12.92 -20.41
N LEU A 172 20.98 -13.01 -20.42
CA LEU A 172 20.21 -13.81 -19.47
C LEU A 172 19.43 -14.89 -20.22
N ILE A 173 19.47 -16.12 -19.70
CA ILE A 173 18.65 -17.22 -20.19
C ILE A 173 17.35 -17.21 -19.39
N TYR A 174 16.23 -17.17 -20.10
CA TYR A 174 14.90 -17.17 -19.50
C TYR A 174 14.15 -18.43 -19.91
N GLY A 175 13.49 -19.11 -18.93
CA GLY A 175 12.63 -20.25 -19.22
C GLY A 175 13.28 -21.62 -19.01
N GLU A 176 14.43 -21.72 -18.32
CA GLU A 176 14.91 -23.02 -17.81
C GLU A 176 13.94 -23.54 -16.72
N SER A 177 13.20 -24.58 -17.04
CA SER A 177 12.35 -25.36 -16.10
C SER A 177 12.90 -26.76 -15.91
#